data_ffce0f601dcdbdf0c841e57dd841be66
#
_entry.id   ffce0f601dcdbdf0c841e57dd841be66
#
_cell.length_a   1.000
_cell.length_b   1.000
_cell.length_c   1.000
_cell.angle_alpha   90.00
_cell.angle_beta   90.00
_cell.angle_gamma   90.00
#
_symmetry.space_group_name_H-M   'P 1'
#
loop_
_entity.id
_entity.type
_entity.pdbx_description
1 polymer ?
#
loop_
_entity_poly.entity_id
_entity_poly.type
_entity_poly.pdbx_seq_one_letter_code
_entity_poly.pdbx_strand_id
1 'polypeptide(L)'
;MYLSEEQGLIRLQYLQNKLKTLPVGKITERSSHGKKYEAVYIHYHPKDPSIRRKYFSLSTKHGRSLARLVKESIAVQKEITDIQFRLKSDIRKPRINSPMKRRTEPQKMNRAFFDELKKTEDSNPYEKPADAIEHNGILMRTKGEKILAEHFDFRGLEYAYEPGLWLDSYIYPDFAIYIPEIDKVIFVEFMGAFDKPKYLYRSGEKFKDYMSHGYMLGRDVIMICETGNNRVDMETVDIMINAAIMANTQAA
;
A
#
# COMPACT_ATOMS: atom_id res chain seq x y z
N MET A 1 -6.12 12.29 4.69
CA MET A 1 -6.71 13.39 3.91
C MET A 1 -5.73 13.76 2.79
N TYR A 2 -6.10 13.51 1.54
CA TYR A 2 -5.28 13.90 0.39
C TYR A 2 -5.55 15.37 0.11
N LEU A 3 -4.51 16.20 0.21
CA LEU A 3 -4.58 17.61 -0.22
C LEU A 3 -4.57 17.64 -1.76
N SER A 4 -5.39 18.49 -2.38
CA SER A 4 -5.24 18.79 -3.80
C SER A 4 -3.86 19.45 -4.05
N GLU A 5 -3.39 19.44 -5.32
CA GLU A 5 -2.09 20.07 -5.67
C GLU A 5 -2.04 21.52 -5.19
N GLU A 6 -3.09 22.28 -5.44
CA GLU A 6 -3.21 23.69 -5.02
C GLU A 6 -3.16 23.84 -3.49
N GLN A 7 -3.89 23.00 -2.76
CA GLN A 7 -3.84 22.99 -1.28
C GLN A 7 -2.45 22.61 -0.78
N GLY A 8 -1.76 21.67 -1.46
CA GLY A 8 -0.39 21.28 -1.18
C GLY A 8 0.60 22.44 -1.34
N LEU A 9 0.47 23.21 -2.41
CA LEU A 9 1.32 24.38 -2.67
C LEU A 9 1.10 25.50 -1.64
N ILE A 10 -0.16 25.82 -1.32
CA ILE A 10 -0.50 26.80 -0.27
C ILE A 10 0.07 26.35 1.09
N ARG A 11 -0.10 25.09 1.45
CA ARG A 11 0.43 24.54 2.69
C ARG A 11 1.96 24.59 2.73
N LEU A 12 2.62 24.26 1.63
CA LEU A 12 4.07 24.32 1.48
C LEU A 12 4.60 25.74 1.73
N GLN A 13 3.98 26.75 1.11
CA GLN A 13 4.36 28.15 1.27
C GLN A 13 4.20 28.62 2.72
N TYR A 14 3.09 28.25 3.37
CA TYR A 14 2.87 28.54 4.79
C TYR A 14 3.96 27.93 5.68
N LEU A 15 4.28 26.63 5.48
CA LEU A 15 5.28 25.93 6.26
C LEU A 15 6.69 26.48 6.03
N GLN A 16 7.05 26.84 4.80
CA GLN A 16 8.33 27.48 4.49
C GLN A 16 8.47 28.84 5.19
N ASN A 17 7.43 29.66 5.23
CA ASN A 17 7.43 30.92 5.96
C ASN A 17 7.52 30.70 7.48
N LYS A 18 6.79 29.71 8.00
CA LYS A 18 6.87 29.32 9.40
C LYS A 18 8.29 28.86 9.79
N LEU A 19 8.93 28.04 8.95
CA LEU A 19 10.28 27.52 9.18
C LEU A 19 11.32 28.66 9.33
N LYS A 20 11.17 29.76 8.57
CA LYS A 20 12.05 30.94 8.67
C LYS A 20 12.02 31.60 10.04
N THR A 21 10.99 31.36 10.85
CA THR A 21 10.83 31.93 12.19
C THR A 21 11.30 31.03 13.32
N LEU A 22 11.63 29.77 13.02
CA LEU A 22 12.00 28.74 13.98
C LEU A 22 13.52 28.55 14.05
N PRO A 23 14.08 28.22 15.24
CA PRO A 23 15.50 27.95 15.37
C PRO A 23 15.91 26.66 14.67
N VAL A 24 17.11 26.66 14.10
CA VAL A 24 17.75 25.47 13.55
C VAL A 24 18.65 24.87 14.63
N GLY A 25 18.41 23.61 14.96
CA GLY A 25 19.14 22.91 16.00
C GLY A 25 18.81 21.44 16.10
N LYS A 26 19.34 20.81 17.14
CA LYS A 26 19.05 19.40 17.47
C LYS A 26 19.03 19.18 18.98
N ILE A 27 18.31 18.16 19.42
CA ILE A 27 18.36 17.67 20.80
C ILE A 27 19.43 16.59 20.87
N THR A 28 20.27 16.62 21.90
CA THR A 28 21.39 15.70 22.05
C THR A 28 21.68 15.43 23.52
N GLU A 29 22.29 14.30 23.80
CA GLU A 29 22.84 13.99 25.10
C GLU A 29 24.26 14.59 25.22
N ARG A 30 24.57 15.17 26.38
CA ARG A 30 25.87 15.72 26.74
C ARG A 30 26.32 15.13 28.06
N SER A 31 27.62 15.10 28.27
CA SER A 31 28.19 14.74 29.56
C SER A 31 29.07 15.88 30.12
N SER A 32 28.98 16.11 31.41
CA SER A 32 29.87 17.03 32.15
C SER A 32 30.14 16.44 33.53
N HIS A 33 31.40 16.39 33.91
CA HIS A 33 31.86 15.82 35.21
C HIS A 33 31.29 14.40 35.46
N GLY A 34 31.29 13.56 34.42
CA GLY A 34 30.78 12.16 34.47
C GLY A 34 29.25 12.01 34.51
N LYS A 35 28.49 13.10 34.55
CA LYS A 35 27.02 13.06 34.51
C LYS A 35 26.50 13.38 33.12
N LYS A 36 25.61 12.52 32.64
CA LYS A 36 24.89 12.73 31.37
C LYS A 36 23.68 13.65 31.58
N TYR A 37 23.45 14.55 30.64
CA TYR A 37 22.26 15.40 30.62
C TYR A 37 21.80 15.70 29.21
N GLU A 38 20.52 15.91 29.03
CA GLU A 38 19.95 16.32 27.76
C GLU A 38 20.14 17.84 27.55
N ALA A 39 20.49 18.20 26.31
CA ALA A 39 20.66 19.58 25.90
C ALA A 39 20.12 19.79 24.48
N VAL A 40 19.66 21.01 24.20
CA VAL A 40 19.41 21.46 22.85
C VAL A 40 20.61 22.21 22.32
N TYR A 41 21.08 21.84 21.15
CA TYR A 41 22.12 22.56 20.41
C TYR A 41 21.47 23.43 19.36
N ILE A 42 21.69 24.74 19.43
CA ILE A 42 21.17 25.69 18.45
C ILE A 42 22.28 26.04 17.47
N HIS A 43 22.08 25.76 16.19
CA HIS A 43 22.96 26.22 15.13
C HIS A 43 22.72 27.68 14.79
N TYR A 44 21.47 28.09 14.75
CA TYR A 44 21.03 29.45 14.43
C TYR A 44 19.63 29.70 14.98
N HIS A 45 19.37 30.91 15.46
CA HIS A 45 18.06 31.38 15.90
C HIS A 45 17.69 32.66 15.13
N PRO A 46 16.63 32.66 14.31
CA PRO A 46 16.33 33.77 13.40
C PRO A 46 15.93 35.07 14.11
N LYS A 47 15.34 34.94 15.31
CA LYS A 47 14.91 36.10 16.12
C LYS A 47 15.93 36.55 17.17
N ASP A 48 16.96 35.76 17.41
CA ASP A 48 18.04 36.09 18.37
C ASP A 48 19.38 35.59 17.84
N PRO A 49 20.12 36.43 17.09
CA PRO A 49 21.42 36.06 16.53
C PRO A 49 22.50 35.76 17.61
N SER A 50 22.29 36.17 18.85
CA SER A 50 23.21 35.85 19.95
C SER A 50 23.16 34.37 20.34
N ILE A 51 22.05 33.70 20.02
CA ILE A 51 21.85 32.26 20.19
C ILE A 51 22.34 31.52 18.94
N ARG A 52 23.66 31.37 18.84
CA ARG A 52 24.30 30.70 17.71
C ARG A 52 25.38 29.73 18.20
N ARG A 53 25.35 28.48 17.66
CA ARG A 53 26.32 27.40 17.97
C ARG A 53 26.52 27.17 19.47
N LYS A 54 25.41 27.15 20.22
CA LYS A 54 25.40 27.06 21.67
C LYS A 54 24.51 25.93 22.17
N TYR A 55 24.92 25.35 23.28
CA TYR A 55 24.14 24.34 24.01
C TYR A 55 23.37 24.99 25.16
N PHE A 56 22.14 24.53 25.35
CA PHE A 56 21.29 24.90 26.46
C PHE A 56 20.78 23.65 27.14
N SER A 57 21.02 23.49 28.44
CA SER A 57 20.54 22.33 29.19
C SER A 57 19.02 22.31 29.28
N LEU A 58 18.42 21.13 29.10
CA LEU A 58 16.99 20.94 29.26
C LEU A 58 16.53 21.02 30.72
N SER A 59 17.43 21.02 31.68
CA SER A 59 17.10 21.29 33.09
C SER A 59 16.58 22.72 33.31
N THR A 60 16.97 23.67 32.44
CA THR A 60 16.57 25.08 32.53
C THR A 60 15.23 25.34 31.80
N LYS A 61 14.45 26.32 32.28
CA LYS A 61 13.22 26.77 31.62
C LYS A 61 13.50 27.25 30.18
N HIS A 62 14.58 27.99 30.00
CA HIS A 62 15.00 28.50 28.69
C HIS A 62 15.39 27.37 27.73
N GLY A 63 16.19 26.39 28.16
CA GLY A 63 16.56 25.24 27.35
C GLY A 63 15.36 24.40 26.93
N ARG A 64 14.37 24.17 27.81
CA ARG A 64 13.12 23.49 27.47
C ARG A 64 12.29 24.25 26.42
N SER A 65 12.23 25.58 26.54
CA SER A 65 11.54 26.43 25.56
C SER A 65 12.21 26.32 24.18
N LEU A 66 13.52 26.41 24.11
CA LEU A 66 14.29 26.27 22.87
C LEU A 66 14.15 24.86 22.28
N ALA A 67 14.16 23.82 23.13
CA ALA A 67 13.97 22.44 22.67
C ALA A 67 12.59 22.23 22.05
N ARG A 68 11.53 22.86 22.58
CA ARG A 68 10.18 22.82 22.00
C ARG A 68 10.18 23.46 20.61
N LEU A 69 10.79 24.61 20.43
CA LEU A 69 10.90 25.28 19.14
C LEU A 69 11.72 24.48 18.12
N VAL A 70 12.80 23.82 18.57
CA VAL A 70 13.59 22.92 17.70
C VAL A 70 12.79 21.68 17.27
N LYS A 71 12.03 21.06 18.20
CA LYS A 71 11.12 19.95 17.83
C LYS A 71 10.09 20.39 16.79
N GLU A 72 9.52 21.58 16.98
CA GLU A 72 8.59 22.16 16.00
C GLU A 72 9.26 22.41 14.64
N SER A 73 10.49 22.94 14.63
CA SER A 73 11.27 23.14 13.39
C SER A 73 11.50 21.83 12.65
N ILE A 74 11.87 20.76 13.36
CA ILE A 74 12.08 19.42 12.78
C ILE A 74 10.78 18.86 12.19
N ALA A 75 9.66 19.00 12.92
CA ALA A 75 8.36 18.53 12.45
C ALA A 75 7.91 19.29 11.20
N VAL A 76 8.06 20.62 11.17
CA VAL A 76 7.76 21.45 10.00
C VAL A 76 8.65 21.07 8.82
N GLN A 77 9.94 20.86 9.03
CA GLN A 77 10.86 20.43 7.96
C GLN A 77 10.47 19.08 7.37
N LYS A 78 10.07 18.14 8.22
CA LYS A 78 9.59 16.82 7.77
C LYS A 78 8.31 16.96 6.92
N GLU A 79 7.33 17.74 7.39
CA GLU A 79 6.09 17.98 6.64
C GLU A 79 6.35 18.65 5.28
N ILE A 80 7.29 19.62 5.22
CA ILE A 80 7.74 20.23 3.95
C ILE A 80 8.29 19.16 3.01
N THR A 81 9.17 18.28 3.51
CA THR A 81 9.78 17.21 2.71
C THR A 81 8.73 16.25 2.18
N ASP A 82 7.76 15.87 3.01
CA ASP A 82 6.67 14.96 2.65
C ASP A 82 5.75 15.59 1.57
N ILE A 83 5.39 16.87 1.70
CA ILE A 83 4.60 17.58 0.69
C ILE A 83 5.39 17.73 -0.61
N GLN A 84 6.66 18.12 -0.55
CA GLN A 84 7.51 18.24 -1.74
C GLN A 84 7.70 16.90 -2.47
N PHE A 85 7.83 15.82 -1.72
CA PHE A 85 7.92 14.48 -2.29
C PHE A 85 6.62 14.12 -3.03
N ARG A 86 5.45 14.39 -2.43
CA ARG A 86 4.14 14.14 -3.06
C ARG A 86 3.96 14.99 -4.31
N LEU A 87 4.17 16.31 -4.22
CA LEU A 87 4.07 17.21 -5.38
C LEU A 87 5.04 16.81 -6.52
N LYS A 88 6.24 16.31 -6.20
CA LYS A 88 7.17 15.78 -7.21
C LYS A 88 6.72 14.45 -7.78
N SER A 89 6.07 13.59 -7.01
CA SER A 89 5.52 12.32 -7.51
C SER A 89 4.33 12.56 -8.44
N ASP A 90 3.50 13.57 -8.14
CA ASP A 90 2.38 13.97 -9.00
C ASP A 90 2.87 14.68 -10.29
N ILE A 91 3.97 15.44 -10.23
CA ILE A 91 4.62 16.06 -11.39
C ILE A 91 5.39 15.06 -12.26
N ARG A 92 5.69 13.87 -11.76
CA ARG A 92 6.09 12.77 -12.64
C ARG A 92 4.86 12.28 -13.41
N LYS A 93 4.35 13.12 -14.31
CA LYS A 93 3.60 12.61 -15.46
C LYS A 93 4.41 11.42 -15.97
N PRO A 94 3.82 10.23 -16.11
CA PRO A 94 4.55 9.12 -16.67
C PRO A 94 5.20 9.65 -17.92
N ARG A 95 6.53 9.47 -18.06
CA ARG A 95 7.23 9.82 -19.30
C ARG A 95 6.58 8.94 -20.37
N ILE A 96 5.64 9.52 -21.11
CA ILE A 96 4.92 8.90 -22.22
C ILE A 96 5.90 8.40 -23.31
N ASN A 97 7.20 8.70 -23.17
CA ASN A 97 8.25 8.45 -24.15
C ASN A 97 9.23 7.31 -23.79
N SER A 98 9.01 6.52 -22.76
CA SER A 98 9.59 5.18 -22.77
C SER A 98 8.74 4.35 -23.72
N PRO A 99 9.32 3.65 -24.73
CA PRO A 99 8.58 2.62 -25.42
C PRO A 99 8.33 1.50 -24.40
N MET A 100 7.30 1.66 -23.59
CA MET A 100 6.67 0.50 -23.01
C MET A 100 6.34 -0.38 -24.20
N LYS A 101 6.94 -1.59 -24.26
CA LYS A 101 6.42 -2.66 -25.13
C LYS A 101 4.91 -2.50 -25.08
N ARG A 102 4.28 -2.32 -26.26
CA ARG A 102 2.82 -2.19 -26.36
C ARG A 102 2.23 -3.16 -25.36
N ARG A 103 1.54 -2.63 -24.34
CA ARG A 103 0.73 -3.48 -23.46
C ARG A 103 -0.18 -4.22 -24.41
N THR A 104 -0.02 -5.51 -24.50
CA THR A 104 -1.07 -6.35 -25.08
C THR A 104 -2.30 -5.97 -24.26
N GLU A 105 -3.37 -5.53 -24.92
CA GLU A 105 -4.62 -5.29 -24.21
C GLU A 105 -4.93 -6.55 -23.41
N PRO A 106 -5.30 -6.43 -22.14
CA PRO A 106 -5.61 -7.61 -21.35
C PRO A 106 -6.68 -8.39 -22.08
N GLN A 107 -6.52 -9.71 -22.11
CA GLN A 107 -7.49 -10.62 -22.71
C GLN A 107 -8.89 -10.22 -22.21
N LYS A 108 -9.88 -10.24 -23.10
CA LYS A 108 -11.24 -9.86 -22.73
C LYS A 108 -11.74 -10.76 -21.61
N MET A 109 -11.85 -10.23 -20.41
CA MET A 109 -12.15 -10.96 -19.17
C MET A 109 -13.67 -11.16 -19.01
N ASN A 110 -14.31 -11.80 -19.96
CA ASN A 110 -15.75 -12.06 -20.00
C ASN A 110 -16.10 -13.50 -19.62
N ARG A 111 -17.34 -13.91 -19.79
CA ARG A 111 -17.82 -15.27 -19.52
C ARG A 111 -16.98 -16.33 -20.21
N ALA A 112 -16.66 -16.19 -21.48
CA ALA A 112 -15.86 -17.18 -22.22
C ALA A 112 -14.46 -17.35 -21.60
N PHE A 113 -13.85 -16.25 -21.14
CA PHE A 113 -12.59 -16.29 -20.42
C PHE A 113 -12.72 -17.00 -19.06
N PHE A 114 -13.81 -16.76 -18.32
CA PHE A 114 -14.09 -17.47 -17.07
C PHE A 114 -14.22 -18.98 -17.30
N ASP A 115 -14.96 -19.39 -18.34
CA ASP A 115 -15.15 -20.80 -18.66
C ASP A 115 -13.81 -21.51 -18.98
N GLU A 116 -12.86 -20.83 -19.62
CA GLU A 116 -11.50 -21.36 -19.84
C GLU A 116 -10.73 -21.48 -18.52
N LEU A 117 -10.81 -20.48 -17.64
CA LEU A 117 -10.18 -20.54 -16.31
C LEU A 117 -10.79 -21.68 -15.47
N LYS A 118 -12.10 -21.87 -15.54
CA LYS A 118 -12.79 -22.95 -14.81
C LYS A 118 -12.33 -24.35 -15.23
N LYS A 119 -11.96 -24.55 -16.50
CA LYS A 119 -11.36 -25.80 -16.97
C LYS A 119 -9.99 -26.11 -16.34
N THR A 120 -9.29 -25.08 -15.90
CA THR A 120 -7.98 -25.17 -15.23
C THR A 120 -8.07 -24.96 -13.72
N GLU A 121 -9.25 -25.12 -13.14
CA GLU A 121 -9.45 -25.01 -11.70
C GLU A 121 -8.55 -25.99 -10.94
N ASP A 122 -7.96 -25.55 -9.84
CA ASP A 122 -7.06 -26.33 -8.99
C ASP A 122 -5.84 -26.90 -9.74
N SER A 123 -5.34 -26.16 -10.74
CA SER A 123 -4.21 -26.60 -11.57
C SER A 123 -2.83 -26.13 -11.04
N ASN A 124 -2.79 -25.46 -9.89
CA ASN A 124 -1.54 -25.02 -9.27
C ASN A 124 -0.66 -26.24 -8.92
N PRO A 125 0.54 -26.38 -9.54
CA PRO A 125 1.38 -27.58 -9.40
C PRO A 125 2.07 -27.70 -8.04
N TYR A 126 2.03 -26.67 -7.21
CA TYR A 126 2.64 -26.71 -5.90
C TYR A 126 1.85 -27.59 -4.94
N GLU A 127 2.53 -28.48 -4.25
CA GLU A 127 1.92 -29.36 -3.26
C GLU A 127 1.11 -28.57 -2.23
N LYS A 128 -0.08 -29.06 -1.91
CA LYS A 128 -0.93 -28.46 -0.88
C LYS A 128 -0.39 -28.80 0.50
N PRO A 129 -0.51 -27.89 1.47
CA PRO A 129 -0.09 -28.17 2.84
C PRO A 129 -0.89 -29.34 3.45
N ALA A 130 -0.28 -30.04 4.43
CA ALA A 130 -0.91 -31.20 5.07
C ALA A 130 -2.21 -30.84 5.84
N ASP A 131 -2.37 -29.56 6.20
CA ASP A 131 -3.54 -28.99 6.87
C ASP A 131 -4.49 -28.27 5.90
N ALA A 132 -4.38 -28.56 4.58
CA ALA A 132 -5.33 -28.09 3.58
C ALA A 132 -6.77 -28.51 3.94
N ILE A 133 -7.73 -27.63 3.66
CA ILE A 133 -9.10 -27.78 4.15
C ILE A 133 -10.03 -27.97 2.94
N GLU A 134 -10.83 -29.03 2.97
CA GLU A 134 -11.77 -29.33 1.91
C GLU A 134 -12.97 -28.37 1.91
N HIS A 135 -13.38 -27.93 0.71
CA HIS A 135 -14.62 -27.22 0.44
C HIS A 135 -15.12 -27.55 -0.98
N ASN A 136 -16.35 -28.06 -1.07
CA ASN A 136 -16.99 -28.47 -2.34
C ASN A 136 -16.13 -29.40 -3.23
N GLY A 137 -15.40 -30.34 -2.61
CA GLY A 137 -14.54 -31.29 -3.30
C GLY A 137 -13.15 -30.76 -3.66
N ILE A 138 -12.83 -29.51 -3.34
CA ILE A 138 -11.54 -28.88 -3.59
C ILE A 138 -10.79 -28.70 -2.27
N LEU A 139 -9.51 -29.07 -2.24
CA LEU A 139 -8.62 -28.81 -1.10
C LEU A 139 -8.06 -27.39 -1.21
N MET A 140 -8.42 -26.52 -0.29
CA MET A 140 -7.90 -25.15 -0.19
C MET A 140 -6.69 -25.08 0.73
N ARG A 141 -5.70 -24.26 0.37
CA ARG A 141 -4.40 -24.19 1.08
C ARG A 141 -4.51 -23.60 2.47
N THR A 142 -5.46 -22.69 2.68
CA THR A 142 -5.59 -21.97 3.94
C THR A 142 -7.05 -21.89 4.39
N LYS A 143 -7.22 -21.68 5.71
CA LYS A 143 -8.54 -21.40 6.28
C LYS A 143 -9.16 -20.11 5.71
N GLY A 144 -8.33 -19.10 5.44
CA GLY A 144 -8.81 -17.84 4.87
C GLY A 144 -9.39 -18.02 3.47
N GLU A 145 -8.73 -18.80 2.61
CA GLU A 145 -9.27 -19.16 1.28
C GLU A 145 -10.59 -19.89 1.38
N LYS A 146 -10.71 -20.88 2.29
CA LYS A 146 -11.98 -21.56 2.53
C LYS A 146 -13.10 -20.60 2.94
N ILE A 147 -12.83 -19.68 3.84
CA ILE A 147 -13.80 -18.67 4.29
C ILE A 147 -14.23 -17.77 3.12
N LEU A 148 -13.30 -17.39 2.22
CA LEU A 148 -13.63 -16.62 1.02
C LEU A 148 -14.51 -17.45 0.06
N ALA A 149 -14.21 -18.72 -0.17
CA ALA A 149 -15.01 -19.59 -1.00
C ALA A 149 -16.45 -19.74 -0.46
N GLU A 150 -16.60 -19.98 0.85
CA GLU A 150 -17.90 -20.03 1.53
C GLU A 150 -18.68 -18.71 1.35
N HIS A 151 -17.96 -17.57 1.41
CA HIS A 151 -18.59 -16.26 1.20
C HIS A 151 -19.01 -16.05 -0.25
N PHE A 152 -18.24 -16.50 -1.23
CA PHE A 152 -18.61 -16.44 -2.65
C PHE A 152 -19.84 -17.31 -2.93
N ASP A 153 -19.89 -18.53 -2.37
CA ASP A 153 -21.07 -19.39 -2.45
C ASP A 153 -22.31 -18.73 -1.82
N PHE A 154 -22.15 -18.15 -0.64
CA PHE A 154 -23.24 -17.42 0.03
C PHE A 154 -23.77 -16.26 -0.80
N ARG A 155 -22.90 -15.56 -1.54
CA ARG A 155 -23.27 -14.49 -2.46
C ARG A 155 -23.80 -14.99 -3.82
N GLY A 156 -23.73 -16.28 -4.09
CA GLY A 156 -24.07 -16.86 -5.40
C GLY A 156 -23.10 -16.45 -6.51
N LEU A 157 -21.84 -16.12 -6.17
CA LEU A 157 -20.79 -15.80 -7.14
C LEU A 157 -20.16 -17.09 -7.66
N GLU A 158 -20.09 -17.24 -8.97
CA GLU A 158 -19.30 -18.31 -9.59
C GLU A 158 -17.81 -17.97 -9.44
N TYR A 159 -17.01 -18.97 -9.04
CA TYR A 159 -15.56 -18.80 -8.94
C TYR A 159 -14.80 -20.03 -9.45
N ALA A 160 -13.53 -19.83 -9.80
CA ALA A 160 -12.53 -20.87 -10.01
C ALA A 160 -11.41 -20.68 -8.98
N TYR A 161 -11.04 -21.76 -8.29
CA TYR A 161 -9.95 -21.78 -7.30
C TYR A 161 -8.63 -22.16 -7.97
N GLU A 162 -7.56 -21.40 -7.71
CA GLU A 162 -6.21 -21.57 -8.26
C GLU A 162 -6.19 -21.92 -9.77
N PRO A 163 -6.94 -21.18 -10.63
CA PRO A 163 -6.92 -21.46 -12.05
C PRO A 163 -5.59 -21.08 -12.68
N GLY A 164 -5.19 -21.79 -13.74
CA GLY A 164 -3.97 -21.46 -14.50
C GLY A 164 -4.17 -20.26 -15.41
N LEU A 165 -3.61 -19.12 -15.07
CA LEU A 165 -3.59 -17.94 -15.92
C LEU A 165 -2.24 -17.84 -16.65
N TRP A 166 -2.28 -17.88 -17.99
CA TRP A 166 -1.09 -17.69 -18.81
C TRP A 166 -0.80 -16.20 -19.01
N LEU A 167 0.37 -15.78 -18.58
CA LEU A 167 0.96 -14.46 -18.89
C LEU A 167 2.24 -14.71 -19.72
N ASP A 168 3.43 -14.30 -19.25
CA ASP A 168 4.72 -14.76 -19.81
C ASP A 168 5.08 -16.17 -19.30
N SER A 169 4.45 -16.60 -18.24
CA SER A 169 4.44 -17.94 -17.64
C SER A 169 3.09 -18.19 -17.00
N TYR A 170 2.83 -19.41 -16.53
CA TYR A 170 1.66 -19.65 -15.72
C TYR A 170 1.78 -19.01 -14.35
N ILE A 171 0.77 -18.23 -13.98
CA ILE A 171 0.50 -17.82 -12.61
C ILE A 171 -0.84 -18.40 -12.16
N TYR A 172 -1.04 -18.51 -10.87
CA TYR A 172 -2.23 -19.11 -10.28
C TYR A 172 -2.84 -18.10 -9.32
N PRO A 173 -3.87 -17.33 -9.76
CA PRO A 173 -4.69 -16.52 -8.85
C PRO A 173 -5.28 -17.40 -7.74
N ASP A 174 -5.43 -16.90 -6.52
CA ASP A 174 -6.10 -17.70 -5.50
C ASP A 174 -7.55 -17.95 -5.90
N PHE A 175 -8.22 -16.94 -6.47
CA PHE A 175 -9.54 -17.11 -7.10
C PHE A 175 -9.67 -16.24 -8.36
N ALA A 176 -10.51 -16.72 -9.26
CA ALA A 176 -11.12 -15.91 -10.32
C ALA A 176 -12.64 -15.94 -10.10
N ILE A 177 -13.28 -14.80 -9.82
CA ILE A 177 -14.72 -14.68 -9.63
C ILE A 177 -15.35 -14.09 -10.90
N TYR A 178 -16.52 -14.61 -11.30
CA TYR A 178 -17.28 -14.07 -12.41
C TYR A 178 -18.42 -13.18 -11.91
N ILE A 179 -18.50 -11.97 -12.46
CA ILE A 179 -19.53 -10.97 -12.13
C ILE A 179 -20.46 -10.83 -13.34
N PRO A 180 -21.64 -11.47 -13.30
CA PRO A 180 -22.54 -11.52 -14.47
C PRO A 180 -23.10 -10.16 -14.85
N GLU A 181 -23.31 -9.24 -13.88
CA GLU A 181 -23.91 -7.92 -14.10
C GLU A 181 -23.09 -7.03 -15.04
N ILE A 182 -21.78 -7.29 -15.14
CA ILE A 182 -20.85 -6.53 -15.98
C ILE A 182 -20.10 -7.40 -16.98
N ASP A 183 -20.47 -8.69 -17.10
CA ASP A 183 -19.80 -9.72 -17.91
C ASP A 183 -18.27 -9.68 -17.72
N LYS A 184 -17.82 -9.77 -16.46
CA LYS A 184 -16.40 -9.55 -16.11
C LYS A 184 -15.88 -10.58 -15.12
N VAL A 185 -14.65 -11.04 -15.35
CA VAL A 185 -13.85 -11.77 -14.36
C VAL A 185 -13.04 -10.78 -13.51
N ILE A 186 -13.00 -11.01 -12.22
CA ILE A 186 -12.11 -10.31 -11.27
C ILE A 186 -11.26 -11.37 -10.57
N PHE A 187 -9.94 -11.19 -10.57
CA PHE A 187 -9.04 -12.02 -9.80
C PHE A 187 -9.00 -11.58 -8.34
N VAL A 188 -8.94 -12.56 -7.44
CA VAL A 188 -8.82 -12.32 -5.99
C VAL A 188 -7.54 -12.98 -5.51
N GLU A 189 -6.70 -12.21 -4.82
CA GLU A 189 -5.49 -12.67 -4.14
C GLU A 189 -5.68 -12.56 -2.64
N PHE A 190 -5.46 -13.66 -1.94
CA PHE A 190 -5.57 -13.72 -0.49
C PHE A 190 -4.20 -13.60 0.16
N MET A 191 -4.04 -12.61 1.04
CA MET A 191 -2.78 -12.28 1.68
C MET A 191 -2.83 -12.60 3.18
N GLY A 192 -2.47 -13.84 3.53
CA GLY A 192 -2.53 -14.34 4.91
C GLY A 192 -1.20 -14.33 5.70
N ALA A 193 -0.08 -13.94 5.10
CA ALA A 193 1.24 -14.10 5.72
C ALA A 193 2.14 -12.87 5.57
N PHE A 194 1.61 -11.69 5.95
CA PHE A 194 2.33 -10.41 5.86
C PHE A 194 3.60 -10.33 6.72
N ASP A 195 3.74 -11.17 7.72
CA ASP A 195 4.92 -11.26 8.59
C ASP A 195 6.11 -11.95 7.93
N LYS A 196 5.90 -12.61 6.77
CA LYS A 196 6.95 -13.39 6.08
C LYS A 196 7.55 -12.63 4.88
N PRO A 197 8.79 -12.12 4.96
CA PRO A 197 9.39 -11.33 3.87
C PRO A 197 9.45 -12.05 2.52
N LYS A 198 9.71 -13.37 2.50
CA LYS A 198 9.72 -14.17 1.26
C LYS A 198 8.34 -14.23 0.60
N TYR A 199 7.28 -14.27 1.40
CA TYR A 199 5.91 -14.27 0.91
C TYR A 199 5.58 -12.93 0.26
N LEU A 200 5.87 -11.82 0.93
CA LEU A 200 5.68 -10.46 0.39
C LEU A 200 6.44 -10.24 -0.93
N TYR A 201 7.67 -10.73 -1.00
CA TYR A 201 8.46 -10.64 -2.24
C TYR A 201 7.79 -11.38 -3.40
N ARG A 202 7.37 -12.64 -3.19
CA ARG A 202 6.69 -13.44 -4.23
C ARG A 202 5.37 -12.82 -4.66
N SER A 203 4.57 -12.33 -3.70
CA SER A 203 3.32 -11.62 -4.00
C SER A 203 3.58 -10.36 -4.81
N GLY A 204 4.64 -9.61 -4.48
CA GLY A 204 5.07 -8.43 -5.24
C GLY A 204 5.43 -8.75 -6.69
N GLU A 205 6.16 -9.84 -6.95
CA GLU A 205 6.46 -10.29 -8.33
C GLU A 205 5.18 -10.69 -9.07
N LYS A 206 4.25 -11.42 -8.43
CA LYS A 206 2.96 -11.80 -9.01
C LYS A 206 2.13 -10.56 -9.39
N PHE A 207 2.08 -9.53 -8.53
CA PHE A 207 1.41 -8.27 -8.84
C PHE A 207 2.08 -7.51 -9.98
N LYS A 208 3.41 -7.53 -10.06
CA LYS A 208 4.15 -6.96 -11.18
C LYS A 208 3.79 -7.65 -12.49
N ASP A 209 3.65 -8.99 -12.48
CA ASP A 209 3.25 -9.75 -13.66
C ASP A 209 1.84 -9.37 -14.12
N TYR A 210 0.87 -9.25 -13.21
CA TYR A 210 -0.45 -8.72 -13.54
C TYR A 210 -0.37 -7.35 -14.20
N MET A 211 0.32 -6.39 -13.55
CA MET A 211 0.39 -5.02 -14.06
C MET A 211 1.13 -4.91 -15.40
N SER A 212 2.16 -5.73 -15.63
CA SER A 212 2.92 -5.73 -16.89
C SER A 212 2.08 -6.24 -18.06
N HIS A 213 1.04 -7.04 -17.78
CA HIS A 213 0.08 -7.56 -18.76
C HIS A 213 -1.23 -6.74 -18.82
N GLY A 214 -1.26 -5.58 -18.18
CA GLY A 214 -2.37 -4.63 -18.28
C GLY A 214 -3.51 -4.85 -17.30
N TYR A 215 -3.42 -5.84 -16.39
CA TYR A 215 -4.38 -5.98 -15.30
C TYR A 215 -4.16 -4.90 -14.24
N MET A 216 -5.22 -4.27 -13.78
CA MET A 216 -5.16 -3.18 -12.81
C MET A 216 -5.56 -3.65 -11.42
N LEU A 217 -4.70 -3.40 -10.43
CA LEU A 217 -5.05 -3.63 -9.04
C LEU A 217 -6.22 -2.73 -8.62
N GLY A 218 -7.16 -3.31 -7.88
CA GLY A 218 -8.39 -2.64 -7.45
C GLY A 218 -9.51 -2.61 -8.51
N ARG A 219 -9.23 -3.02 -9.75
CA ARG A 219 -10.22 -3.15 -10.82
C ARG A 219 -10.33 -4.59 -11.34
N ASP A 220 -9.21 -5.12 -11.83
CA ASP A 220 -9.14 -6.46 -12.43
C ASP A 220 -8.61 -7.50 -11.44
N VAL A 221 -7.83 -7.05 -10.45
CA VAL A 221 -7.27 -7.86 -9.37
C VAL A 221 -7.52 -7.15 -8.04
N ILE A 222 -8.16 -7.83 -7.11
CA ILE A 222 -8.35 -7.34 -5.74
C ILE A 222 -7.50 -8.17 -4.77
N MET A 223 -7.02 -7.52 -3.71
CA MET A 223 -6.18 -8.13 -2.70
C MET A 223 -6.91 -8.13 -1.36
N ILE A 224 -7.23 -9.30 -0.86
CA ILE A 224 -7.88 -9.50 0.44
C ILE A 224 -6.81 -9.86 1.46
N CYS A 225 -6.77 -9.13 2.56
CA CYS A 225 -5.78 -9.32 3.61
C CYS A 225 -6.42 -9.87 4.90
N GLU A 226 -5.71 -10.75 5.59
CA GLU A 226 -6.07 -11.07 6.99
C GLU A 226 -5.87 -9.85 7.88
N THR A 227 -6.76 -9.68 8.83
CA THR A 227 -6.58 -8.72 9.93
C THR A 227 -5.60 -9.28 10.97
N GLY A 228 -5.06 -8.43 11.85
CA GLY A 228 -4.07 -8.83 12.87
C GLY A 228 -4.52 -9.95 13.86
N ASN A 229 -5.78 -10.40 13.76
CA ASN A 229 -6.33 -11.52 14.54
C ASN A 229 -6.53 -12.79 13.68
N ASN A 230 -5.86 -12.91 12.54
CA ASN A 230 -6.02 -14.00 11.57
C ASN A 230 -7.50 -14.19 11.14
N ARG A 231 -8.20 -13.09 10.92
CA ARG A 231 -9.59 -13.06 10.48
C ARG A 231 -9.73 -12.35 9.15
N VAL A 232 -10.60 -12.88 8.32
CA VAL A 232 -11.04 -12.19 7.10
C VAL A 232 -12.30 -11.41 7.46
N ASP A 233 -12.28 -10.11 7.18
CA ASP A 233 -13.44 -9.24 7.37
C ASP A 233 -14.32 -9.25 6.12
N MET A 234 -15.46 -9.93 6.20
CA MET A 234 -16.36 -10.12 5.06
C MET A 234 -17.00 -8.81 4.57
N GLU A 235 -17.22 -7.84 5.45
CA GLU A 235 -17.70 -6.52 5.04
C GLU A 235 -16.65 -5.81 4.15
N THR A 236 -15.38 -5.89 4.54
CA THR A 236 -14.27 -5.39 3.71
C THR A 236 -14.19 -6.13 2.38
N VAL A 237 -14.38 -7.45 2.34
CA VAL A 237 -14.41 -8.24 1.10
C VAL A 237 -15.50 -7.72 0.17
N ASP A 238 -16.71 -7.52 0.68
CA ASP A 238 -17.85 -6.99 -0.09
C ASP A 238 -17.59 -5.59 -0.62
N ILE A 239 -17.02 -4.71 0.19
CA ILE A 239 -16.64 -3.36 -0.23
C ILE A 239 -15.64 -3.41 -1.39
N MET A 240 -14.63 -4.29 -1.31
CA MET A 240 -13.61 -4.41 -2.35
C MET A 240 -14.15 -4.97 -3.65
N ILE A 241 -15.01 -6.00 -3.59
CA ILE A 241 -15.69 -6.55 -4.78
C ILE A 241 -16.57 -5.47 -5.42
N ASN A 242 -17.39 -4.77 -4.64
CA ASN A 242 -18.27 -3.72 -5.13
C ASN A 242 -17.47 -2.54 -5.73
N ALA A 243 -16.36 -2.15 -5.12
CA ALA A 243 -15.47 -1.12 -5.67
C ALA A 243 -14.87 -1.54 -7.03
N ALA A 244 -14.46 -2.81 -7.17
CA ALA A 244 -13.96 -3.34 -8.44
C ALA A 244 -15.06 -3.38 -9.51
N ILE A 245 -16.29 -3.74 -9.16
CA ILE A 245 -17.46 -3.68 -10.06
C ILE A 245 -17.66 -2.24 -10.54
N MET A 246 -17.72 -1.25 -9.61
CA MET A 246 -17.88 0.15 -9.95
C MET A 246 -16.74 0.68 -10.86
N ALA A 247 -15.50 0.29 -10.59
CA ALA A 247 -14.35 0.69 -11.42
C ALA A 247 -14.42 0.14 -12.85
N ASN A 248 -15.06 -1.01 -13.05
CA ASN A 248 -15.28 -1.59 -14.38
C ASN A 248 -16.47 -0.98 -15.11
N THR A 249 -17.52 -0.52 -14.39
CA THR A 249 -18.68 0.15 -15.01
C THR A 249 -18.39 1.57 -15.47
N GLN A 250 -17.43 2.26 -14.84
CA GLN A 250 -17.05 3.63 -15.21
C GLN A 250 -16.02 3.67 -16.36
N ALA A 251 -15.40 2.54 -16.70
CA ALA A 251 -14.38 2.45 -17.76
C ALA A 251 -14.96 2.00 -19.12
N ALA A 252 -16.23 1.67 -19.18
CA ALA A 252 -16.98 1.31 -20.38
C ALA A 252 -17.68 2.53 -20.99
#